data_313a6989eb57902ec58178fe8c3f84bb
#
_entry.id   313a6989eb57902ec58178fe8c3f84bb
#
_cell.length_a   1.000
_cell.length_b   1.000
_cell.length_c   1.000
_cell.angle_alpha   90.00
_cell.angle_beta   90.00
_cell.angle_gamma   90.00
#
_symmetry.space_group_name_H-M   'P 1'
#
loop_
_entity.id
_entity.type
_entity.pdbx_description
1 polymer ?
#
loop_
_entity_poly.entity_id
_entity_poly.type
_entity_poly.pdbx_seq_one_letter_code
_entity_poly.pdbx_strand_id
1 'polypeptide(L)'
;MDKHRPASEIKKGKIVMINKFNEYELSEEILEALNGLGYREPTGIQREVLLPMLAGKNVVVKAPTGSGKTAAFGIPICESVRWEENAPQALVLEPTRELAVQVSEELFHIGRKKRLKVPAVFGGFPIDKQIQTLRQKSHIVTGTPGRVADHLSRESLKLERLKWLVIDEADLMLDMGFIEQVRTILSLVPENCRISLFSATLKPEIRELADEFIPHITYVLQEPTDEQTAAIAEKVYFTDQENKYDPFLHVLMDENPQSCMIFCGTREMTNVLFQKMRRRRIFCGMLHGEMEQRERLKTVDAFRRGCFRFLIATDVAARGVDFEQITHVVNYDFPTGKETYVHRIGRTGRNGKCGTAVSLVTEEDKKMLKQVEEFVGQNLPCMELPVPDEEKEKVFWKSQRIKTEAKPQKGAALNEGITRLSIGGGRKSKMRAGDIVGAVCSLDGVEASDIGIVDIRDSLSYVEVLNFKGEQVIKCLQAKPIKGKIRKVRKTKRLRD
;
A
#
# COMPACT_ATOMS: atom_id res chain seq x y z
N MET A 1 -37.04 2.45 21.43
CA MET A 1 -37.36 1.03 21.62
C MET A 1 -36.19 0.24 21.09
N ASP A 2 -35.38 -0.20 22.04
CA ASP A 2 -34.17 -0.99 21.81
C ASP A 2 -34.51 -2.34 21.19
N LYS A 3 -33.74 -2.71 20.16
CA LYS A 3 -33.59 -4.09 19.73
C LYS A 3 -32.10 -4.43 19.59
N HIS A 4 -31.40 -4.45 20.72
CA HIS A 4 -30.21 -5.26 20.85
C HIS A 4 -30.63 -6.72 21.04
N ARG A 5 -30.40 -7.57 20.06
CA ARG A 5 -30.30 -9.01 20.25
C ARG A 5 -28.86 -9.38 20.55
N PRO A 6 -28.57 -10.12 21.59
CA PRO A 6 -27.23 -10.56 21.92
C PRO A 6 -26.78 -11.65 20.93
N ALA A 7 -25.52 -11.54 20.51
CA ALA A 7 -24.82 -12.61 19.82
C ALA A 7 -24.70 -13.82 20.76
N SER A 8 -25.47 -14.87 20.49
CA SER A 8 -25.31 -16.13 21.20
C SER A 8 -25.48 -17.30 20.26
N GLU A 9 -24.60 -18.25 20.52
CA GLU A 9 -24.50 -19.63 20.08
C GLU A 9 -23.57 -19.96 18.96
N ILE A 10 -22.30 -20.09 19.37
CA ILE A 10 -21.34 -20.96 18.69
C ILE A 10 -21.85 -22.39 18.81
N LYS A 11 -22.59 -22.87 17.83
CA LYS A 11 -22.92 -24.29 17.70
C LYS A 11 -21.62 -25.07 17.44
N LYS A 12 -21.25 -25.91 18.40
CA LYS A 12 -20.17 -26.85 18.30
C LYS A 12 -20.24 -27.65 16.99
N GLY A 13 -19.19 -27.53 16.14
CA GLY A 13 -18.82 -28.60 15.23
C GLY A 13 -19.12 -28.45 13.73
N LYS A 14 -19.44 -27.26 13.21
CA LYS A 14 -19.32 -27.01 11.76
C LYS A 14 -18.62 -25.67 11.54
N ILE A 15 -17.43 -25.70 10.94
CA ILE A 15 -16.82 -24.51 10.35
C ILE A 15 -17.75 -24.09 9.21
N VAL A 16 -18.59 -23.10 9.46
CA VAL A 16 -19.38 -22.46 8.39
C VAL A 16 -18.37 -21.71 7.53
N MET A 17 -18.06 -22.24 6.37
CA MET A 17 -17.21 -21.57 5.40
C MET A 17 -17.94 -20.34 4.87
N ILE A 18 -17.61 -19.16 5.39
CA ILE A 18 -18.12 -17.89 4.90
C ILE A 18 -17.41 -17.59 3.58
N ASN A 19 -18.17 -17.56 2.50
CA ASN A 19 -17.62 -17.41 1.15
C ASN A 19 -17.81 -16.02 0.56
N LYS A 20 -18.65 -15.18 1.15
CA LYS A 20 -18.94 -13.84 0.65
C LYS A 20 -18.88 -12.79 1.75
N PHE A 21 -18.48 -11.57 1.40
CA PHE A 21 -18.40 -10.47 2.38
C PHE A 21 -19.74 -10.06 2.98
N ASN A 22 -20.85 -10.26 2.29
CA ASN A 22 -22.20 -9.98 2.82
C ASN A 22 -22.69 -10.99 3.87
N GLU A 23 -21.95 -12.06 4.11
CA GLU A 23 -22.23 -13.02 5.18
C GLU A 23 -21.60 -12.60 6.52
N TYR A 24 -20.72 -11.57 6.50
CA TYR A 24 -20.18 -10.94 7.70
C TYR A 24 -21.09 -9.78 8.13
N GLU A 25 -21.13 -9.49 9.42
CA GLU A 25 -21.85 -8.33 9.96
C GLU A 25 -21.11 -7.03 9.63
N LEU A 26 -21.18 -6.60 8.37
CA LEU A 26 -20.59 -5.38 7.87
C LEU A 26 -21.67 -4.37 7.49
N SER A 27 -21.39 -3.09 7.72
CA SER A 27 -22.28 -2.00 7.30
C SER A 27 -22.41 -1.93 5.78
N GLU A 28 -23.54 -1.39 5.31
CA GLU A 28 -23.81 -1.23 3.88
C GLU A 28 -22.73 -0.39 3.19
N GLU A 29 -22.23 0.64 3.87
CA GLU A 29 -21.15 1.51 3.36
C GLU A 29 -19.85 0.74 3.12
N ILE A 30 -19.51 -0.22 3.97
CA ILE A 30 -18.31 -1.06 3.77
C ILE A 30 -18.55 -2.05 2.63
N LEU A 31 -19.73 -2.70 2.58
CA LEU A 31 -20.07 -3.63 1.50
C LEU A 31 -20.06 -2.94 0.12
N GLU A 32 -20.65 -1.75 0.01
CA GLU A 32 -20.58 -0.95 -1.23
C GLU A 32 -19.15 -0.59 -1.61
N ALA A 33 -18.30 -0.22 -0.64
CA ALA A 33 -16.91 0.11 -0.90
C ALA A 33 -16.14 -1.13 -1.40
N LEU A 34 -16.32 -2.29 -0.77
CA LEU A 34 -15.70 -3.55 -1.19
C LEU A 34 -16.12 -3.95 -2.61
N ASN A 35 -17.41 -3.84 -2.92
CA ASN A 35 -17.92 -4.11 -4.26
C ASN A 35 -17.30 -3.17 -5.31
N GLY A 36 -17.25 -1.85 -5.01
CA GLY A 36 -16.61 -0.85 -5.87
C GLY A 36 -15.10 -1.03 -6.04
N LEU A 37 -14.44 -1.74 -5.11
CA LEU A 37 -13.03 -2.16 -5.19
C LEU A 37 -12.85 -3.49 -5.93
N GLY A 38 -13.93 -4.18 -6.30
CA GLY A 38 -13.89 -5.48 -6.95
C GLY A 38 -13.62 -6.65 -6.00
N TYR A 39 -13.74 -6.44 -4.69
CA TYR A 39 -13.68 -7.52 -3.70
C TYR A 39 -14.98 -8.32 -3.75
N ARG A 40 -14.95 -9.52 -4.30
CA ARG A 40 -16.11 -10.40 -4.45
C ARG A 40 -16.21 -11.42 -3.33
N GLU A 41 -15.10 -12.11 -3.10
CA GLU A 41 -14.96 -13.18 -2.11
C GLU A 41 -13.74 -12.95 -1.24
N PRO A 42 -13.78 -13.25 0.06
CA PRO A 42 -12.64 -13.15 0.93
C PRO A 42 -11.58 -14.21 0.57
N THR A 43 -10.30 -13.81 0.61
CA THR A 43 -9.17 -14.74 0.49
C THR A 43 -9.09 -15.68 1.70
N GLY A 44 -8.25 -16.73 1.65
CA GLY A 44 -8.04 -17.64 2.76
C GLY A 44 -7.75 -16.91 4.07
N ILE A 45 -6.74 -16.00 4.04
CA ILE A 45 -6.34 -15.25 5.23
C ILE A 45 -7.46 -14.30 5.72
N GLN A 46 -8.21 -13.70 4.81
CA GLN A 46 -9.32 -12.84 5.18
C GLN A 46 -10.41 -13.63 5.90
N ARG A 47 -10.74 -14.84 5.43
CA ARG A 47 -11.72 -15.73 6.10
C ARG A 47 -11.34 -16.03 7.55
N GLU A 48 -10.06 -16.27 7.81
CA GLU A 48 -9.58 -16.63 9.14
C GLU A 48 -9.45 -15.43 10.08
N VAL A 49 -9.13 -14.24 9.57
CA VAL A 49 -8.83 -13.03 10.35
C VAL A 49 -10.08 -12.18 10.60
N LEU A 50 -11.02 -12.09 9.64
CA LEU A 50 -12.14 -11.17 9.72
C LEU A 50 -13.00 -11.41 10.96
N LEU A 51 -13.41 -12.66 11.22
CA LEU A 51 -14.28 -12.97 12.37
C LEU A 51 -13.63 -12.65 13.73
N PRO A 52 -12.38 -13.09 14.01
CA PRO A 52 -11.70 -12.71 15.25
C PRO A 52 -11.59 -11.20 15.44
N MET A 53 -11.20 -10.46 14.40
CA MET A 53 -11.06 -9.01 14.50
C MET A 53 -12.42 -8.31 14.65
N LEU A 54 -13.45 -8.70 13.92
CA LEU A 54 -14.80 -8.16 14.09
C LEU A 54 -15.35 -8.42 15.50
N ALA A 55 -15.01 -9.58 16.09
CA ALA A 55 -15.30 -9.90 17.49
C ALA A 55 -14.41 -9.13 18.50
N GLY A 56 -13.51 -8.27 18.03
CA GLY A 56 -12.63 -7.46 18.85
C GLY A 56 -11.51 -8.24 19.56
N LYS A 57 -11.03 -9.34 18.98
CA LYS A 57 -9.89 -10.11 19.50
C LYS A 57 -8.56 -9.56 19.00
N ASN A 58 -7.53 -9.75 19.79
CA ASN A 58 -6.15 -9.54 19.37
C ASN A 58 -5.72 -10.73 18.51
N VAL A 59 -5.02 -10.47 17.40
CA VAL A 59 -4.58 -11.51 16.47
C VAL A 59 -3.09 -11.39 16.18
N VAL A 60 -2.43 -12.54 16.09
CA VAL A 60 -1.07 -12.66 15.53
C VAL A 60 -1.17 -13.55 14.30
N VAL A 61 -0.82 -12.99 13.17
CA VAL A 61 -1.06 -13.59 11.86
C VAL A 61 0.27 -13.87 11.16
N LYS A 62 0.52 -15.15 10.83
CA LYS A 62 1.57 -15.54 9.91
C LYS A 62 0.94 -15.82 8.56
N ALA A 63 1.27 -15.00 7.55
CA ALA A 63 0.77 -15.20 6.20
C ALA A 63 1.74 -14.57 5.17
N PRO A 64 1.91 -15.17 3.99
CA PRO A 64 2.80 -14.66 2.97
C PRO A 64 2.38 -13.26 2.49
N THR A 65 3.34 -12.51 1.89
CA THR A 65 3.05 -11.24 1.24
C THR A 65 2.12 -11.47 0.04
N GLY A 66 1.19 -10.55 -0.19
CA GLY A 66 0.21 -10.67 -1.28
C GLY A 66 -1.00 -11.55 -0.97
N SER A 67 -1.11 -12.16 0.22
CA SER A 67 -2.28 -12.97 0.61
C SER A 67 -3.56 -12.17 0.87
N GLY A 68 -3.47 -10.83 0.92
CA GLY A 68 -4.60 -9.94 1.21
C GLY A 68 -4.67 -9.49 2.67
N LYS A 69 -3.54 -9.49 3.40
CA LYS A 69 -3.43 -9.05 4.82
C LYS A 69 -4.03 -7.66 5.06
N THR A 70 -3.73 -6.70 4.19
CA THR A 70 -4.22 -5.32 4.34
C THR A 70 -5.73 -5.22 4.42
N ALA A 71 -6.47 -5.93 3.57
CA ALA A 71 -7.92 -5.97 3.64
C ALA A 71 -8.41 -6.79 4.85
N ALA A 72 -7.67 -7.81 5.27
CA ALA A 72 -8.02 -8.63 6.43
C ALA A 72 -8.11 -7.81 7.73
N PHE A 73 -7.18 -6.87 7.96
CA PHE A 73 -7.28 -5.94 9.09
C PHE A 73 -8.03 -4.65 8.75
N GLY A 74 -7.96 -4.20 7.51
CA GLY A 74 -8.54 -2.92 7.08
C GLY A 74 -10.07 -2.90 7.14
N ILE A 75 -10.71 -4.00 6.77
CA ILE A 75 -12.18 -4.12 6.81
C ILE A 75 -12.71 -4.00 8.24
N PRO A 76 -12.25 -4.80 9.24
CA PRO A 76 -12.72 -4.68 10.62
C PRO A 76 -12.42 -3.32 11.25
N ILE A 77 -11.26 -2.73 10.96
CA ILE A 77 -10.91 -1.40 11.42
C ILE A 77 -11.88 -0.36 10.87
N CYS A 78 -12.07 -0.31 9.54
CA CYS A 78 -12.98 0.64 8.91
C CYS A 78 -14.43 0.45 9.36
N GLU A 79 -14.84 -0.80 9.65
CA GLU A 79 -16.17 -1.09 10.23
C GLU A 79 -16.32 -0.49 11.62
N SER A 80 -15.34 -0.67 12.50
CA SER A 80 -15.42 -0.24 13.90
C SER A 80 -15.24 1.26 14.13
N VAL A 81 -14.63 1.98 13.18
CA VAL A 81 -14.32 3.40 13.30
C VAL A 81 -15.56 4.26 13.15
N ARG A 82 -15.77 5.19 14.11
CA ARG A 82 -16.89 6.15 14.11
C ARG A 82 -16.44 7.46 13.46
N TRP A 83 -17.19 7.88 12.46
CA TRP A 83 -16.89 9.12 11.72
C TRP A 83 -17.04 10.38 12.57
N GLU A 84 -17.92 10.39 13.58
CA GLU A 84 -18.20 11.52 14.45
C GLU A 84 -16.99 11.88 15.31
N GLU A 85 -16.21 10.90 15.73
CA GLU A 85 -15.04 11.10 16.60
C GLU A 85 -13.93 11.83 15.84
N ASN A 86 -13.49 12.97 16.38
CA ASN A 86 -12.42 13.78 15.79
C ASN A 86 -11.06 13.43 16.40
N ALA A 87 -10.74 12.16 16.43
CA ALA A 87 -9.46 11.64 16.95
C ALA A 87 -9.09 10.36 16.22
N PRO A 88 -7.80 10.00 16.13
CA PRO A 88 -7.37 8.71 15.63
C PRO A 88 -7.92 7.58 16.50
N GLN A 89 -8.63 6.65 15.88
CA GLN A 89 -9.18 5.46 16.50
C GLN A 89 -8.41 4.20 16.13
N ALA A 90 -7.60 4.28 15.06
CA ALA A 90 -6.71 3.21 14.66
C ALA A 90 -5.35 3.77 14.22
N LEU A 91 -4.30 3.02 14.53
CA LEU A 91 -2.93 3.27 14.10
C LEU A 91 -2.40 2.00 13.42
N VAL A 92 -1.84 2.14 12.22
CA VAL A 92 -1.18 1.06 11.50
C VAL A 92 0.29 1.42 11.32
N LEU A 93 1.17 0.58 11.86
CA LEU A 93 2.61 0.72 11.71
C LEU A 93 3.09 -0.05 10.49
N GLU A 94 3.90 0.60 9.67
CA GLU A 94 4.45 0.08 8.43
C GLU A 94 5.97 0.25 8.40
N PRO A 95 6.75 -0.74 7.94
CA PRO A 95 8.21 -0.64 7.94
C PRO A 95 8.73 0.42 6.98
N THR A 96 8.01 0.71 5.90
CA THR A 96 8.45 1.65 4.87
C THR A 96 7.44 2.75 4.59
N ARG A 97 7.95 3.86 4.04
CA ARG A 97 7.14 5.03 3.69
C ARG A 97 6.12 4.70 2.60
N GLU A 98 6.55 3.90 1.66
CA GLU A 98 5.76 3.46 0.51
C GLU A 98 4.59 2.58 0.97
N LEU A 99 4.83 1.63 1.89
CA LEU A 99 3.77 0.83 2.50
C LEU A 99 2.80 1.69 3.31
N ALA A 100 3.31 2.61 4.13
CA ALA A 100 2.44 3.50 4.90
C ALA A 100 1.48 4.30 4.01
N VAL A 101 1.94 4.77 2.85
CA VAL A 101 1.09 5.44 1.86
C VAL A 101 0.13 4.45 1.21
N GLN A 102 0.60 3.28 0.81
CA GLN A 102 -0.22 2.25 0.17
C GLN A 102 -1.36 1.77 1.07
N VAL A 103 -1.04 1.44 2.31
CA VAL A 103 -2.04 1.00 3.30
C VAL A 103 -3.01 2.15 3.64
N SER A 104 -2.50 3.40 3.74
CA SER A 104 -3.36 4.58 3.86
C SER A 104 -4.38 4.69 2.73
N GLU A 105 -3.96 4.46 1.48
CA GLU A 105 -4.85 4.50 0.32
C GLU A 105 -5.87 3.36 0.33
N GLU A 106 -5.43 2.16 0.69
CA GLU A 106 -6.31 0.99 0.80
C GLU A 106 -7.40 1.20 1.85
N LEU A 107 -7.02 1.58 3.07
CA LEU A 107 -7.95 1.88 4.15
C LEU A 107 -8.88 3.06 3.81
N PHE A 108 -8.36 4.08 3.12
CA PHE A 108 -9.19 5.18 2.62
C PHE A 108 -10.24 4.69 1.64
N HIS A 109 -9.90 3.78 0.73
CA HIS A 109 -10.85 3.24 -0.23
C HIS A 109 -11.89 2.33 0.44
N ILE A 110 -11.48 1.46 1.38
CA ILE A 110 -12.40 0.63 2.16
C ILE A 110 -13.36 1.51 2.98
N GLY A 111 -12.83 2.55 3.65
CA GLY A 111 -13.63 3.49 4.45
C GLY A 111 -14.28 4.64 3.65
N ARG A 112 -14.25 4.58 2.31
CA ARG A 112 -14.66 5.70 1.45
C ARG A 112 -16.09 6.15 1.66
N LYS A 113 -17.01 5.20 1.74
CA LYS A 113 -18.44 5.46 1.92
C LYS A 113 -18.76 5.95 3.34
N LYS A 114 -18.01 5.51 4.34
CA LYS A 114 -18.05 6.05 5.72
C LYS A 114 -17.30 7.39 5.85
N ARG A 115 -16.74 7.96 4.76
CA ARG A 115 -16.01 9.24 4.72
C ARG A 115 -14.80 9.29 5.65
N LEU A 116 -14.14 8.14 5.88
CA LEU A 116 -12.99 8.05 6.77
C LEU A 116 -11.79 8.79 6.18
N LYS A 117 -11.06 9.51 7.04
CA LYS A 117 -9.79 10.14 6.70
C LYS A 117 -8.66 9.29 7.25
N VAL A 118 -7.72 8.95 6.39
CA VAL A 118 -6.59 8.08 6.69
C VAL A 118 -5.29 8.78 6.27
N PRO A 119 -4.73 9.70 7.08
CA PRO A 119 -3.43 10.29 6.80
C PRO A 119 -2.30 9.29 7.01
N ALA A 120 -1.24 9.40 6.17
CA ALA A 120 0.02 8.70 6.34
C ALA A 120 1.08 9.63 6.93
N VAL A 121 1.85 9.16 7.93
CA VAL A 121 2.96 9.88 8.56
C VAL A 121 4.27 9.09 8.42
N PHE A 122 5.29 9.71 7.82
CA PHE A 122 6.55 9.02 7.52
C PHE A 122 7.72 10.01 7.38
N GLY A 123 8.94 9.50 7.50
CA GLY A 123 10.16 10.29 7.36
C GLY A 123 10.38 10.82 5.94
N GLY A 124 11.28 11.81 5.78
CA GLY A 124 11.60 12.39 4.46
C GLY A 124 10.50 13.31 3.89
N PHE A 125 9.50 13.65 4.70
CA PHE A 125 8.49 14.65 4.37
C PHE A 125 8.43 15.69 5.51
N PRO A 126 8.19 17.00 5.21
CA PRO A 126 8.16 18.05 6.24
C PRO A 126 7.15 17.75 7.34
N ILE A 127 7.63 17.68 8.58
CA ILE A 127 6.81 17.31 9.75
C ILE A 127 5.68 18.31 9.99
N ASP A 128 5.91 19.60 9.77
CA ASP A 128 4.89 20.63 9.98
C ASP A 128 3.66 20.43 9.09
N LYS A 129 3.87 19.91 7.86
CA LYS A 129 2.74 19.58 6.98
C LYS A 129 1.96 18.38 7.48
N GLN A 130 2.64 17.39 8.08
CA GLN A 130 1.98 16.25 8.70
C GLN A 130 1.23 16.67 9.96
N ILE A 131 1.82 17.53 10.81
CA ILE A 131 1.15 18.11 11.96
C ILE A 131 -0.13 18.87 11.53
N GLN A 132 -0.06 19.68 10.46
CA GLN A 132 -1.23 20.37 9.93
C GLN A 132 -2.32 19.39 9.43
N THR A 133 -1.92 18.25 8.87
CA THR A 133 -2.85 17.21 8.43
C THR A 133 -3.49 16.51 9.63
N LEU A 134 -2.71 16.12 10.64
CA LEU A 134 -3.20 15.47 11.86
C LEU A 134 -4.12 16.36 12.71
N ARG A 135 -3.92 17.70 12.68
CA ARG A 135 -4.83 18.67 13.31
C ARG A 135 -6.21 18.71 12.66
N GLN A 136 -6.38 18.19 11.47
CA GLN A 136 -7.68 17.98 10.86
C GLN A 136 -8.30 16.69 11.41
N LYS A 137 -9.58 16.48 11.12
CA LYS A 137 -10.25 15.23 11.46
C LYS A 137 -9.48 14.06 10.84
N SER A 138 -8.98 13.16 11.66
CA SER A 138 -8.21 11.97 11.27
C SER A 138 -8.76 10.79 12.04
N HIS A 139 -9.18 9.74 11.35
CA HIS A 139 -9.84 8.60 11.96
C HIS A 139 -8.89 7.41 12.12
N ILE A 140 -8.07 7.17 11.11
CA ILE A 140 -7.06 6.12 11.06
C ILE A 140 -5.75 6.80 10.67
N VAL A 141 -4.64 6.44 11.30
CA VAL A 141 -3.31 6.92 10.94
C VAL A 141 -2.47 5.73 10.52
N THR A 142 -1.78 5.82 9.39
CA THR A 142 -0.75 4.87 9.01
C THR A 142 0.61 5.53 9.13
N GLY A 143 1.66 4.81 9.48
CA GLY A 143 2.96 5.47 9.57
C GLY A 143 4.14 4.55 9.84
N THR A 144 5.34 5.09 9.59
CA THR A 144 6.59 4.41 9.95
C THR A 144 6.90 4.62 11.44
N PRO A 145 7.41 3.61 12.17
CA PRO A 145 7.59 3.65 13.61
C PRO A 145 8.33 4.90 14.09
N GLY A 146 9.47 5.25 13.50
CA GLY A 146 10.26 6.41 13.90
C GLY A 146 9.52 7.75 13.75
N ARG A 147 8.71 7.93 12.70
CA ARG A 147 7.93 9.17 12.51
C ARG A 147 6.69 9.20 13.40
N VAL A 148 6.08 8.06 13.67
CA VAL A 148 4.99 7.97 14.65
C VAL A 148 5.51 8.36 16.04
N ALA A 149 6.64 7.80 16.48
CA ALA A 149 7.28 8.17 17.73
C ALA A 149 7.63 9.69 17.82
N ASP A 150 8.12 10.29 16.73
CA ASP A 150 8.38 11.75 16.65
C ASP A 150 7.08 12.58 16.78
N HIS A 151 5.96 12.14 16.21
CA HIS A 151 4.66 12.79 16.38
C HIS A 151 4.09 12.63 17.80
N LEU A 152 4.32 11.46 18.43
CA LEU A 152 3.90 11.22 19.82
C LEU A 152 4.71 12.11 20.80
N SER A 153 6.04 12.17 20.65
CA SER A 153 6.91 13.02 21.48
C SER A 153 6.60 14.51 21.35
N ARG A 154 6.05 14.93 20.19
CA ARG A 154 5.60 16.32 19.93
C ARG A 154 4.14 16.56 20.31
N GLU A 155 3.45 15.58 20.89
CA GLU A 155 2.01 15.64 21.19
C GLU A 155 1.12 16.03 19.99
N SER A 156 1.62 15.84 18.77
CA SER A 156 0.89 16.12 17.53
C SER A 156 0.04 14.94 17.03
N LEU A 157 0.30 13.75 17.55
CA LEU A 157 -0.53 12.56 17.47
C LEU A 157 -0.85 12.12 18.89
N LYS A 158 -2.11 11.83 19.18
CA LYS A 158 -2.60 11.40 20.49
C LYS A 158 -3.27 10.05 20.37
N LEU A 159 -3.04 9.17 21.32
CA LEU A 159 -3.52 7.78 21.31
C LEU A 159 -4.67 7.52 22.30
N GLU A 160 -5.14 8.51 23.07
CA GLU A 160 -6.15 8.30 24.13
C GLU A 160 -7.48 7.71 23.62
N ARG A 161 -7.77 7.85 22.32
CA ARG A 161 -8.96 7.29 21.67
C ARG A 161 -8.68 6.10 20.77
N LEU A 162 -7.46 5.57 20.84
CA LEU A 162 -7.05 4.45 20.00
C LEU A 162 -7.81 3.18 20.42
N LYS A 163 -8.40 2.51 19.45
CA LYS A 163 -9.12 1.24 19.60
C LYS A 163 -8.36 0.09 18.98
N TRP A 164 -7.55 0.40 17.96
CA TRP A 164 -6.79 -0.57 17.19
C TRP A 164 -5.35 -0.10 16.96
N LEU A 165 -4.41 -0.97 17.24
CA LEU A 165 -3.03 -0.86 16.76
C LEU A 165 -2.73 -2.08 15.90
N VAL A 166 -2.26 -1.85 14.68
CA VAL A 166 -1.78 -2.90 13.77
C VAL A 166 -0.30 -2.71 13.53
N ILE A 167 0.46 -3.79 13.63
CA ILE A 167 1.86 -3.88 13.24
C ILE A 167 1.90 -4.76 12.00
N ASP A 168 2.09 -4.20 10.81
CA ASP A 168 2.16 -4.97 9.57
C ASP A 168 3.62 -5.16 9.13
N GLU A 169 3.92 -6.30 8.48
CA GLU A 169 5.26 -6.71 8.07
C GLU A 169 6.28 -6.62 9.23
N ALA A 170 5.93 -7.22 10.39
CA ALA A 170 6.73 -7.14 11.61
C ALA A 170 8.15 -7.70 11.46
N ASP A 171 8.35 -8.75 10.66
CA ASP A 171 9.66 -9.31 10.32
C ASP A 171 10.53 -8.30 9.56
N LEU A 172 9.95 -7.55 8.64
CA LEU A 172 10.68 -6.50 7.94
C LEU A 172 11.01 -5.33 8.89
N MET A 173 10.14 -5.01 9.86
CA MET A 173 10.45 -4.00 10.89
C MET A 173 11.62 -4.45 11.77
N LEU A 174 11.69 -5.74 12.12
CA LEU A 174 12.82 -6.33 12.84
C LEU A 174 14.11 -6.20 12.04
N ASP A 175 14.09 -6.62 10.78
CA ASP A 175 15.25 -6.56 9.89
C ASP A 175 15.75 -5.14 9.63
N MET A 176 14.88 -4.13 9.77
CA MET A 176 15.21 -2.71 9.66
C MET A 176 15.58 -2.04 10.99
N GLY A 177 15.56 -2.79 12.10
CA GLY A 177 15.92 -2.29 13.42
C GLY A 177 14.88 -1.37 14.07
N PHE A 178 13.61 -1.49 13.71
CA PHE A 178 12.53 -0.64 14.25
C PHE A 178 11.85 -1.20 15.51
N ILE A 179 12.29 -2.34 16.02
CA ILE A 179 11.60 -3.03 17.13
C ILE A 179 11.54 -2.14 18.39
N GLU A 180 12.59 -1.41 18.72
CA GLU A 180 12.61 -0.52 19.90
C GLU A 180 11.60 0.64 19.77
N GLN A 181 11.46 1.19 18.56
CA GLN A 181 10.44 2.22 18.30
C GLN A 181 9.02 1.62 18.40
N VAL A 182 8.83 0.39 17.94
CA VAL A 182 7.55 -0.33 18.07
C VAL A 182 7.24 -0.58 19.55
N ARG A 183 8.20 -1.06 20.36
CA ARG A 183 8.06 -1.21 21.83
C ARG A 183 7.64 0.11 22.50
N THR A 184 8.32 1.19 22.14
CA THR A 184 7.99 2.54 22.66
C THR A 184 6.55 2.94 22.35
N ILE A 185 6.07 2.67 21.12
CA ILE A 185 4.70 2.98 20.74
C ILE A 185 3.70 2.08 21.49
N LEU A 186 3.99 0.78 21.59
CA LEU A 186 3.17 -0.20 22.30
C LEU A 186 2.98 0.17 23.76
N SER A 187 4.00 0.69 24.44
CA SER A 187 3.92 1.12 25.85
C SER A 187 3.03 2.36 26.07
N LEU A 188 2.66 3.07 25.01
CA LEU A 188 1.83 4.28 25.06
C LEU A 188 0.37 4.07 24.65
N VAL A 189 0.02 2.87 24.19
CA VAL A 189 -1.38 2.60 23.79
C VAL A 189 -2.28 2.38 25.01
N PRO A 190 -3.58 2.74 24.93
CA PRO A 190 -4.53 2.45 26.00
C PRO A 190 -4.66 0.96 26.29
N GLU A 191 -4.89 0.57 27.55
CA GLU A 191 -5.04 -0.85 27.95
C GLU A 191 -6.16 -1.59 27.20
N ASN A 192 -7.22 -0.90 26.82
CA ASN A 192 -8.33 -1.45 26.07
C ASN A 192 -8.13 -1.43 24.55
N CYS A 193 -6.95 -1.02 24.07
CA CYS A 193 -6.60 -1.06 22.66
C CYS A 193 -6.41 -2.50 22.20
N ARG A 194 -6.99 -2.86 21.07
CA ARG A 194 -6.77 -4.15 20.42
C ARG A 194 -5.53 -4.08 19.57
N ILE A 195 -4.65 -5.07 19.73
CA ILE A 195 -3.38 -5.11 19.02
C ILE A 195 -3.40 -6.29 18.06
N SER A 196 -3.00 -6.04 16.83
CA SER A 196 -2.89 -7.07 15.79
C SER A 196 -1.51 -7.00 15.15
N LEU A 197 -0.87 -8.16 14.99
CA LEU A 197 0.46 -8.29 14.42
C LEU A 197 0.38 -9.17 13.17
N PHE A 198 0.91 -8.68 12.06
CA PHE A 198 0.97 -9.39 10.78
C PHE A 198 2.42 -9.52 10.35
N SER A 199 2.80 -10.72 9.94
CA SER A 199 4.17 -11.02 9.50
C SER A 199 4.18 -12.18 8.51
N ALA A 200 5.18 -12.23 7.63
CA ALA A 200 5.41 -13.42 6.80
C ALA A 200 6.11 -14.52 7.58
N THR A 201 6.94 -14.14 8.56
CA THR A 201 7.66 -15.08 9.44
C THR A 201 7.46 -14.70 10.91
N LEU A 202 7.44 -15.69 11.80
CA LEU A 202 7.36 -15.47 13.25
C LEU A 202 8.70 -15.83 13.90
N LYS A 203 9.71 -14.96 13.71
CA LYS A 203 11.01 -15.07 14.38
C LYS A 203 10.83 -14.99 15.91
N PRO A 204 11.77 -15.55 16.71
CA PRO A 204 11.68 -15.52 18.19
C PRO A 204 11.41 -14.12 18.75
N GLU A 205 12.11 -13.10 18.25
CA GLU A 205 11.99 -11.71 18.70
C GLU A 205 10.59 -11.11 18.46
N ILE A 206 9.93 -11.55 17.39
CA ILE A 206 8.54 -11.13 17.08
C ILE A 206 7.55 -11.81 18.04
N ARG A 207 7.80 -13.09 18.38
CA ARG A 207 7.00 -13.81 19.37
C ARG A 207 7.14 -13.19 20.75
N GLU A 208 8.37 -12.88 21.18
CA GLU A 208 8.64 -12.18 22.44
C GLU A 208 7.90 -10.82 22.49
N LEU A 209 7.95 -10.04 21.41
CA LEU A 209 7.21 -8.77 21.32
C LEU A 209 5.69 -9.01 21.44
N ALA A 210 5.17 -10.04 20.79
CA ALA A 210 3.74 -10.35 20.87
C ALA A 210 3.34 -10.79 22.27
N ASP A 211 4.09 -11.68 22.89
CA ASP A 211 3.81 -12.21 24.25
C ASP A 211 3.93 -11.14 25.33
N GLU A 212 4.82 -10.14 25.13
CA GLU A 212 5.00 -9.01 26.06
C GLU A 212 3.83 -8.01 26.02
N PHE A 213 3.32 -7.69 24.82
CA PHE A 213 2.38 -6.57 24.65
C PHE A 213 0.96 -6.96 24.24
N ILE A 214 0.71 -8.19 23.79
CA ILE A 214 -0.59 -8.59 23.24
C ILE A 214 -1.27 -9.58 24.19
N PRO A 215 -2.27 -9.16 24.97
CA PRO A 215 -3.01 -10.07 25.82
C PRO A 215 -3.98 -10.94 25.02
N HIS A 216 -4.19 -12.17 25.44
CA HIS A 216 -5.20 -13.10 24.87
C HIS A 216 -5.11 -13.26 23.35
N ILE A 217 -3.94 -13.63 22.85
CA ILE A 217 -3.64 -13.74 21.41
C ILE A 217 -4.48 -14.86 20.77
N THR A 218 -5.10 -14.54 19.63
CA THR A 218 -5.58 -15.54 18.68
C THR A 218 -4.57 -15.68 17.56
N TYR A 219 -3.92 -16.84 17.47
CA TYR A 219 -2.97 -17.12 16.40
C TYR A 219 -3.71 -17.56 15.13
N VAL A 220 -3.35 -16.97 14.00
CA VAL A 220 -3.76 -17.39 12.65
C VAL A 220 -2.48 -17.69 11.87
N LEU A 221 -2.24 -18.99 11.65
CA LEU A 221 -1.02 -19.48 11.03
C LEU A 221 -1.37 -20.10 9.68
N GLN A 222 -1.24 -19.30 8.62
CA GLN A 222 -1.46 -19.78 7.27
C GLN A 222 -0.11 -20.20 6.66
N GLU A 223 0.04 -21.48 6.39
CA GLU A 223 1.13 -21.98 5.57
C GLU A 223 0.81 -21.71 4.09
N PRO A 224 1.84 -21.45 3.26
CA PRO A 224 1.64 -21.35 1.82
C PRO A 224 1.00 -22.63 1.29
N THR A 225 -0.12 -22.53 0.60
CA THR A 225 -0.68 -23.66 -0.14
C THR A 225 0.06 -23.82 -1.46
N ASP A 226 0.10 -25.06 -2.01
CA ASP A 226 0.72 -25.32 -3.32
C ASP A 226 0.14 -24.44 -4.43
N GLU A 227 -1.13 -24.07 -4.32
CA GLU A 227 -1.78 -23.11 -5.24
C GLU A 227 -1.30 -21.67 -5.07
N GLN A 228 -0.75 -21.30 -3.91
CA GLN A 228 -0.19 -19.97 -3.65
C GLN A 228 1.30 -19.88 -3.97
N THR A 229 1.99 -21.02 -3.97
CA THR A 229 3.36 -21.17 -4.43
C THR A 229 3.36 -21.31 -5.95
N ALA A 230 3.07 -20.22 -6.65
CA ALA A 230 3.21 -20.23 -8.10
C ALA A 230 4.67 -20.54 -8.45
N ALA A 231 4.86 -21.43 -9.41
CA ALA A 231 6.17 -21.79 -9.88
C ALA A 231 6.88 -20.54 -10.44
N ILE A 232 7.99 -20.16 -9.82
CA ILE A 232 8.89 -19.18 -10.38
C ILE A 232 9.86 -19.94 -11.27
N ALA A 233 9.83 -19.66 -12.58
CA ALA A 233 10.82 -20.19 -13.50
C ALA A 233 12.12 -19.43 -13.29
N GLU A 234 13.12 -20.11 -12.72
CA GLU A 234 14.44 -19.53 -12.46
C GLU A 234 15.37 -19.79 -13.64
N LYS A 235 16.17 -18.80 -14.04
CA LYS A 235 17.14 -18.89 -15.14
C LYS A 235 18.42 -18.15 -14.75
N VAL A 236 19.56 -18.80 -14.91
CA VAL A 236 20.89 -18.24 -14.65
C VAL A 236 21.65 -18.13 -15.95
N TYR A 237 22.22 -16.95 -16.22
CA TYR A 237 23.08 -16.68 -17.35
C TYR A 237 24.45 -16.23 -16.87
N PHE A 238 25.52 -16.90 -17.31
CA PHE A 238 26.88 -16.46 -17.02
C PHE A 238 27.28 -15.32 -17.96
N THR A 239 27.85 -14.27 -17.39
CA THR A 239 28.24 -13.06 -18.12
C THR A 239 29.57 -12.53 -17.61
N ASP A 240 30.27 -11.80 -18.45
CA ASP A 240 31.44 -11.03 -18.05
C ASP A 240 31.05 -9.72 -17.39
N GLN A 241 31.78 -9.33 -16.35
CA GLN A 241 31.48 -8.10 -15.60
C GLN A 241 31.57 -6.86 -16.50
N GLU A 242 32.52 -6.80 -17.41
CA GLU A 242 32.76 -5.64 -18.28
C GLU A 242 31.67 -5.50 -19.36
N ASN A 243 31.16 -6.60 -19.90
CA ASN A 243 30.19 -6.66 -21.00
C ASN A 243 28.80 -7.13 -20.60
N LYS A 244 28.37 -6.89 -19.36
CA LYS A 244 27.10 -7.39 -18.82
C LYS A 244 25.86 -6.80 -19.49
N TYR A 245 25.96 -5.60 -20.08
CA TYR A 245 24.81 -4.86 -20.59
C TYR A 245 24.21 -5.48 -21.87
N ASP A 246 25.02 -5.92 -22.82
CA ASP A 246 24.51 -6.47 -24.08
C ASP A 246 23.84 -7.84 -23.86
N PRO A 247 24.44 -8.81 -23.11
CA PRO A 247 23.73 -10.02 -22.67
C PRO A 247 22.42 -9.72 -21.95
N PHE A 248 22.40 -8.77 -21.03
CA PHE A 248 21.17 -8.35 -20.35
C PHE A 248 20.10 -7.89 -21.35
N LEU A 249 20.46 -7.09 -22.35
CA LEU A 249 19.54 -6.59 -23.34
C LEU A 249 18.97 -7.74 -24.22
N HIS A 250 19.84 -8.71 -24.60
CA HIS A 250 19.40 -9.90 -25.35
C HIS A 250 18.39 -10.73 -24.54
N VAL A 251 18.65 -10.92 -23.25
CA VAL A 251 17.70 -11.60 -22.34
C VAL A 251 16.38 -10.83 -22.23
N LEU A 252 16.42 -9.49 -22.11
CA LEU A 252 15.19 -8.69 -22.10
C LEU A 252 14.39 -8.77 -23.40
N MET A 253 15.08 -8.87 -24.55
CA MET A 253 14.44 -9.03 -25.86
C MET A 253 13.81 -10.41 -26.00
N ASP A 254 14.50 -11.45 -25.55
CA ASP A 254 14.04 -12.82 -25.60
C ASP A 254 12.81 -13.04 -24.71
N GLU A 255 12.86 -12.61 -23.46
CA GLU A 255 11.78 -12.75 -22.47
C GLU A 255 10.61 -11.79 -22.73
N ASN A 256 10.88 -10.62 -23.30
CA ASN A 256 9.92 -9.55 -23.55
C ASN A 256 8.91 -9.30 -22.40
N PRO A 257 9.38 -9.03 -21.17
CA PRO A 257 8.53 -8.99 -19.98
C PRO A 257 7.46 -7.89 -20.07
N GLN A 258 6.26 -8.19 -19.58
CA GLN A 258 5.16 -7.20 -19.48
C GLN A 258 5.36 -6.21 -18.31
N SER A 259 5.92 -6.70 -17.21
CA SER A 259 6.27 -5.91 -16.03
C SER A 259 7.51 -6.54 -15.41
N CYS A 260 8.59 -5.78 -15.27
CA CYS A 260 9.88 -6.30 -14.86
C CYS A 260 10.52 -5.42 -13.80
N MET A 261 11.00 -6.05 -12.72
CA MET A 261 11.83 -5.42 -11.72
C MET A 261 13.28 -5.86 -11.91
N ILE A 262 14.19 -4.88 -12.05
CA ILE A 262 15.60 -5.12 -12.31
C ILE A 262 16.39 -4.67 -11.09
N PHE A 263 17.08 -5.61 -10.44
CA PHE A 263 17.85 -5.34 -9.24
C PHE A 263 19.32 -5.05 -9.55
N CYS A 264 19.80 -3.93 -9.04
CA CYS A 264 21.21 -3.53 -9.05
C CYS A 264 21.76 -3.52 -7.62
N GLY A 265 23.04 -3.88 -7.47
CA GLY A 265 23.72 -3.93 -6.17
C GLY A 265 23.94 -2.55 -5.55
N THR A 266 24.15 -1.53 -6.37
CA THR A 266 24.44 -0.16 -5.92
C THR A 266 23.54 0.88 -6.60
N ARG A 267 23.45 2.06 -5.98
CA ARG A 267 22.74 3.21 -6.56
C ARG A 267 23.43 3.71 -7.84
N GLU A 268 24.78 3.68 -7.85
CA GLU A 268 25.59 4.07 -9.00
C GLU A 268 25.25 3.20 -10.21
N MET A 269 25.20 1.88 -10.01
CA MET A 269 24.82 0.94 -11.07
C MET A 269 23.37 1.14 -11.49
N THR A 270 22.44 1.42 -10.56
CA THR A 270 21.06 1.79 -10.89
C THR A 270 20.99 2.98 -11.82
N ASN A 271 21.75 4.04 -11.53
CA ASN A 271 21.83 5.22 -12.37
C ASN A 271 22.47 4.93 -13.75
N VAL A 272 23.56 4.17 -13.78
CA VAL A 272 24.25 3.79 -15.02
C VAL A 272 23.32 2.99 -15.92
N LEU A 273 22.67 1.97 -15.37
CA LEU A 273 21.76 1.11 -16.13
C LEU A 273 20.55 1.91 -16.62
N PHE A 274 19.96 2.75 -15.77
CA PHE A 274 18.88 3.65 -16.16
C PHE A 274 19.26 4.53 -17.37
N GLN A 275 20.45 5.16 -17.34
CA GLN A 275 20.92 6.00 -18.44
C GLN A 275 21.17 5.18 -19.72
N LYS A 276 21.76 3.97 -19.61
CA LYS A 276 21.97 3.08 -20.77
C LYS A 276 20.64 2.68 -21.42
N MET A 277 19.66 2.27 -20.63
CA MET A 277 18.33 1.91 -21.12
C MET A 277 17.61 3.10 -21.78
N ARG A 278 17.67 4.29 -21.14
CA ARG A 278 17.07 5.53 -21.68
C ARG A 278 17.70 5.95 -23.01
N ARG A 279 19.02 5.84 -23.16
CA ARG A 279 19.71 6.11 -24.43
C ARG A 279 19.23 5.19 -25.57
N ARG A 280 18.90 3.95 -25.26
CA ARG A 280 18.25 2.98 -26.19
C ARG A 280 16.75 3.19 -26.35
N ARG A 281 16.18 4.26 -25.77
CA ARG A 281 14.74 4.57 -25.80
C ARG A 281 13.84 3.52 -25.14
N ILE A 282 14.37 2.79 -24.17
CA ILE A 282 13.60 1.88 -23.34
C ILE A 282 12.97 2.69 -22.20
N PHE A 283 11.64 2.66 -22.09
CA PHE A 283 10.91 3.36 -21.02
C PHE A 283 11.07 2.62 -19.71
N CYS A 284 11.77 3.22 -18.76
CA CYS A 284 12.01 2.66 -17.43
C CYS A 284 11.95 3.73 -16.36
N GLY A 285 11.68 3.30 -15.12
CA GLY A 285 11.84 4.06 -13.90
C GLY A 285 13.03 3.57 -13.09
N MET A 286 13.50 4.37 -12.14
CA MET A 286 14.52 3.96 -11.18
C MET A 286 14.07 4.22 -9.75
N LEU A 287 14.60 3.42 -8.80
CA LEU A 287 14.28 3.52 -7.39
C LEU A 287 15.51 3.23 -6.53
N HIS A 288 16.03 4.23 -5.82
CA HIS A 288 17.15 4.09 -4.89
C HIS A 288 17.04 5.05 -3.69
N GLY A 289 17.86 4.84 -2.67
CA GLY A 289 17.72 5.51 -1.37
C GLY A 289 17.88 7.03 -1.37
N GLU A 290 18.64 7.60 -2.30
CA GLU A 290 18.90 9.06 -2.37
C GLU A 290 17.85 9.86 -3.14
N MET A 291 16.87 9.19 -3.76
CA MET A 291 15.77 9.91 -4.42
C MET A 291 14.94 10.71 -3.43
N GLU A 292 14.51 11.91 -3.84
CA GLU A 292 13.50 12.63 -3.08
C GLU A 292 12.24 11.79 -2.88
N GLN A 293 11.68 11.81 -1.67
CA GLN A 293 10.53 10.97 -1.32
C GLN A 293 9.33 11.19 -2.26
N ARG A 294 9.13 12.43 -2.71
CA ARG A 294 8.05 12.75 -3.64
C ARG A 294 8.23 12.08 -5.00
N GLU A 295 9.47 12.00 -5.49
CA GLU A 295 9.79 11.35 -6.75
C GLU A 295 9.70 9.84 -6.65
N ARG A 296 10.14 9.26 -5.52
CA ARG A 296 9.98 7.83 -5.25
C ARG A 296 8.51 7.41 -5.31
N LEU A 297 7.62 8.11 -4.59
CA LEU A 297 6.19 7.82 -4.59
C LEU A 297 5.57 7.95 -5.98
N LYS A 298 5.97 8.95 -6.77
CA LYS A 298 5.52 9.09 -8.17
C LYS A 298 5.98 7.94 -9.04
N THR A 299 7.23 7.51 -8.89
CA THR A 299 7.80 6.40 -9.68
C THR A 299 7.09 5.09 -9.33
N VAL A 300 6.85 4.83 -8.05
CA VAL A 300 6.11 3.66 -7.56
C VAL A 300 4.68 3.65 -8.12
N ASP A 301 3.94 4.76 -8.00
CA ASP A 301 2.58 4.88 -8.57
C ASP A 301 2.57 4.69 -10.09
N ALA A 302 3.50 5.32 -10.80
CA ALA A 302 3.58 5.20 -12.25
C ALA A 302 3.88 3.75 -12.70
N PHE A 303 4.75 3.02 -11.99
CA PHE A 303 5.03 1.61 -12.28
C PHE A 303 3.83 0.72 -11.98
N ARG A 304 3.15 0.91 -10.84
CA ARG A 304 1.90 0.18 -10.52
C ARG A 304 0.81 0.36 -11.58
N ARG A 305 0.71 1.56 -12.10
CA ARG A 305 -0.25 1.89 -13.16
C ARG A 305 0.18 1.42 -14.55
N GLY A 306 1.36 0.80 -14.67
CA GLY A 306 1.89 0.30 -15.93
C GLY A 306 2.30 1.41 -16.90
N CYS A 307 2.63 2.62 -16.42
CA CYS A 307 3.11 3.71 -17.28
C CYS A 307 4.45 3.37 -17.97
N PHE A 308 5.19 2.45 -17.40
CA PHE A 308 6.40 1.86 -17.97
C PHE A 308 6.57 0.42 -17.46
N ARG A 309 7.31 -0.39 -18.23
CA ARG A 309 7.44 -1.85 -18.00
C ARG A 309 8.61 -2.22 -17.10
N PHE A 310 9.64 -1.41 -17.00
CA PHE A 310 10.91 -1.73 -16.34
C PHE A 310 11.18 -0.81 -15.18
N LEU A 311 11.31 -1.35 -13.97
CA LEU A 311 11.73 -0.62 -12.78
C LEU A 311 13.09 -1.12 -12.34
N ILE A 312 14.10 -0.25 -12.37
CA ILE A 312 15.46 -0.54 -11.90
C ILE A 312 15.55 -0.12 -10.44
N ALA A 313 15.97 -1.01 -9.56
CA ALA A 313 15.96 -0.71 -8.13
C ALA A 313 17.14 -1.32 -7.38
N THR A 314 17.51 -0.70 -6.26
CA THR A 314 18.34 -1.34 -5.23
C THR A 314 17.46 -2.13 -4.26
N ASP A 315 18.04 -3.14 -3.58
CA ASP A 315 17.31 -3.93 -2.58
C ASP A 315 16.63 -3.08 -1.52
N VAL A 316 17.36 -2.15 -0.93
CA VAL A 316 16.85 -1.27 0.14
C VAL A 316 15.65 -0.45 -0.34
N ALA A 317 15.68 0.01 -1.58
CA ALA A 317 14.61 0.83 -2.13
C ALA A 317 13.39 0.02 -2.58
N ALA A 318 13.59 -1.25 -2.95
CA ALA A 318 12.54 -2.17 -3.37
C ALA A 318 11.85 -2.87 -2.20
N ARG A 319 12.52 -2.94 -1.02
CA ARG A 319 11.92 -3.53 0.19
C ARG A 319 10.68 -2.76 0.60
N GLY A 320 9.65 -3.50 1.00
CA GLY A 320 8.41 -2.90 1.49
C GLY A 320 7.57 -2.17 0.44
N VAL A 321 7.84 -2.33 -0.85
CA VAL A 321 6.94 -1.89 -1.90
C VAL A 321 6.23 -3.11 -2.46
N ASP A 322 4.90 -3.13 -2.35
CA ASP A 322 4.11 -4.20 -2.96
C ASP A 322 3.71 -3.79 -4.38
N PHE A 323 4.11 -4.60 -5.32
CA PHE A 323 3.73 -4.49 -6.72
C PHE A 323 2.91 -5.71 -7.12
N GLU A 324 1.66 -5.49 -7.42
CA GLU A 324 0.82 -6.51 -8.03
C GLU A 324 1.30 -6.75 -9.47
N GLN A 325 1.41 -8.02 -9.87
CA GLN A 325 1.61 -8.41 -11.28
C GLN A 325 3.00 -8.13 -11.89
N ILE A 326 4.08 -8.23 -11.11
CA ILE A 326 5.41 -8.32 -11.72
C ILE A 326 5.53 -9.70 -12.38
N THR A 327 5.79 -9.71 -13.69
CA THR A 327 5.96 -10.96 -14.46
C THR A 327 7.39 -11.46 -14.38
N HIS A 328 8.37 -10.55 -14.30
CA HIS A 328 9.79 -10.89 -14.30
C HIS A 328 10.56 -10.15 -13.24
N VAL A 329 11.48 -10.84 -12.61
CA VAL A 329 12.55 -10.26 -11.79
C VAL A 329 13.87 -10.52 -12.49
N VAL A 330 14.69 -9.50 -12.64
CA VAL A 330 16.04 -9.64 -13.19
C VAL A 330 17.05 -9.20 -12.14
N ASN A 331 17.89 -10.10 -11.69
CA ASN A 331 19.08 -9.80 -10.91
C ASN A 331 20.17 -9.35 -11.89
N TYR A 332 20.22 -8.04 -12.23
CA TYR A 332 21.31 -7.48 -13.03
C TYR A 332 22.63 -7.64 -12.30
N ASP A 333 22.67 -7.33 -11.01
CA ASP A 333 23.75 -7.70 -10.11
C ASP A 333 23.24 -8.81 -9.17
N PHE A 334 23.98 -9.91 -9.13
CA PHE A 334 23.62 -11.04 -8.27
C PHE A 334 23.62 -10.60 -6.80
N PRO A 335 22.69 -11.05 -5.96
CA PRO A 335 22.61 -10.60 -4.58
C PRO A 335 23.79 -11.06 -3.74
N THR A 336 24.19 -10.27 -2.76
CA THR A 336 25.29 -10.59 -1.83
C THR A 336 24.86 -11.48 -0.65
N GLY A 337 23.58 -11.87 -0.57
CA GLY A 337 23.04 -12.73 0.49
C GLY A 337 21.94 -13.65 -0.05
N LYS A 338 21.89 -14.86 0.50
CA LYS A 338 20.93 -15.90 0.09
C LYS A 338 19.48 -15.52 0.38
N GLU A 339 19.21 -14.89 1.52
CA GLU A 339 17.88 -14.39 1.88
C GLU A 339 17.45 -13.26 0.93
N THR A 340 18.40 -12.41 0.52
CA THR A 340 18.15 -11.32 -0.43
C THR A 340 17.71 -11.87 -1.78
N TYR A 341 18.30 -12.99 -2.23
CA TYR A 341 17.88 -13.68 -3.44
C TYR A 341 16.40 -14.06 -3.39
N VAL A 342 16.00 -14.76 -2.34
CA VAL A 342 14.60 -15.19 -2.14
C VAL A 342 13.65 -14.00 -2.06
N HIS A 343 14.04 -12.94 -1.37
CA HIS A 343 13.23 -11.70 -1.27
C HIS A 343 13.07 -10.99 -2.62
N ARG A 344 14.09 -11.04 -3.50
CA ARG A 344 14.00 -10.46 -4.84
C ARG A 344 13.08 -11.28 -5.74
N ILE A 345 13.32 -12.59 -5.86
CA ILE A 345 12.49 -13.44 -6.73
C ILE A 345 11.05 -13.50 -6.27
N GLY A 346 10.79 -13.44 -4.95
CA GLY A 346 9.46 -13.35 -4.37
C GLY A 346 8.69 -12.05 -4.71
N ARG A 347 9.25 -11.15 -5.55
CA ARG A 347 8.50 -10.03 -6.15
C ARG A 347 7.65 -10.47 -7.33
N THR A 348 7.95 -11.60 -7.96
CA THR A 348 7.12 -12.26 -8.98
C THR A 348 6.48 -13.53 -8.44
N GLY A 349 5.70 -14.21 -9.23
CA GLY A 349 5.08 -15.48 -8.84
C GLY A 349 4.07 -15.33 -7.69
N ARG A 350 3.25 -14.29 -7.65
CA ARG A 350 2.29 -14.02 -6.57
C ARG A 350 0.86 -14.33 -7.00
N ASN A 351 0.01 -14.65 -6.01
CA ASN A 351 -1.43 -14.89 -6.22
C ASN A 351 -1.72 -15.99 -7.26
N GLY A 352 -0.96 -17.09 -7.23
CA GLY A 352 -1.14 -18.22 -8.15
C GLY A 352 -0.71 -17.95 -9.60
N LYS A 353 -0.03 -16.84 -9.88
CA LYS A 353 0.46 -16.51 -11.21
C LYS A 353 1.91 -16.95 -11.37
N CYS A 354 2.24 -17.58 -12.49
CA CYS A 354 3.62 -17.91 -12.83
C CYS A 354 4.47 -16.64 -12.94
N GLY A 355 5.72 -16.74 -12.49
CA GLY A 355 6.73 -15.70 -12.58
C GLY A 355 8.03 -16.20 -13.20
N THR A 356 8.87 -15.31 -13.69
CA THR A 356 10.22 -15.63 -14.17
C THR A 356 11.24 -14.83 -13.39
N ALA A 357 12.27 -15.51 -12.89
CA ALA A 357 13.43 -14.89 -12.25
C ALA A 357 14.67 -15.16 -13.09
N VAL A 358 15.32 -14.10 -13.55
CA VAL A 358 16.54 -14.16 -14.34
C VAL A 358 17.70 -13.62 -13.51
N SER A 359 18.82 -14.33 -13.48
CA SER A 359 20.03 -13.90 -12.80
C SER A 359 21.23 -13.86 -13.75
N LEU A 360 21.87 -12.70 -13.81
CA LEU A 360 23.16 -12.55 -14.50
C LEU A 360 24.26 -12.77 -13.48
N VAL A 361 25.06 -13.80 -13.69
CA VAL A 361 26.09 -14.27 -12.75
C VAL A 361 27.47 -14.09 -13.39
N THR A 362 28.41 -13.49 -12.66
CA THR A 362 29.81 -13.39 -13.06
C THR A 362 30.65 -14.47 -12.39
N GLU A 363 31.90 -14.57 -12.78
CA GLU A 363 32.86 -15.51 -12.11
C GLU A 363 32.93 -15.24 -10.61
N GLU A 364 32.89 -13.97 -10.18
CA GLU A 364 32.96 -13.58 -8.77
C GLU A 364 31.73 -14.02 -7.98
N ASP A 365 30.58 -14.12 -8.65
CA ASP A 365 29.30 -14.50 -8.02
C ASP A 365 29.13 -16.00 -7.81
N LYS A 366 29.98 -16.86 -8.40
CA LYS A 366 29.84 -18.33 -8.34
C LYS A 366 29.76 -18.90 -6.93
N LYS A 367 30.53 -18.33 -6.00
CA LYS A 367 30.53 -18.75 -4.60
C LYS A 367 29.16 -18.46 -3.95
N MET A 368 28.61 -17.29 -4.22
CA MET A 368 27.31 -16.91 -3.70
C MET A 368 26.17 -17.71 -4.37
N LEU A 369 26.29 -18.00 -5.66
CA LEU A 369 25.34 -18.85 -6.38
C LEU A 369 25.20 -20.20 -5.69
N LYS A 370 26.32 -20.88 -5.37
CA LYS A 370 26.30 -22.14 -4.62
C LYS A 370 25.62 -22.04 -3.26
N GLN A 371 25.88 -20.96 -2.51
CA GLN A 371 25.22 -20.72 -1.22
C GLN A 371 23.70 -20.51 -1.37
N VAL A 372 23.28 -19.88 -2.46
CA VAL A 372 21.84 -19.72 -2.78
C VAL A 372 21.24 -21.07 -3.14
N GLU A 373 21.87 -21.87 -3.98
CA GLU A 373 21.41 -23.22 -4.36
C GLU A 373 21.27 -24.14 -3.15
N GLU A 374 22.25 -24.13 -2.25
CA GLU A 374 22.20 -24.87 -0.98
C GLU A 374 21.05 -24.39 -0.09
N PHE A 375 20.79 -23.09 -0.05
CA PHE A 375 19.73 -22.50 0.78
C PHE A 375 18.34 -22.78 0.24
N VAL A 376 18.17 -22.73 -1.09
CA VAL A 376 16.89 -23.01 -1.77
C VAL A 376 16.65 -24.52 -1.90
N GLY A 377 17.70 -25.34 -1.77
CA GLY A 377 17.63 -26.80 -1.84
C GLY A 377 17.53 -27.36 -3.26
N GLN A 378 17.84 -26.56 -4.27
CA GLN A 378 17.84 -26.98 -5.68
C GLN A 378 18.93 -26.25 -6.48
N ASN A 379 19.43 -26.92 -7.52
CA ASN A 379 20.32 -26.27 -8.47
C ASN A 379 19.51 -25.31 -9.37
N LEU A 380 20.06 -24.12 -9.59
CA LEU A 380 19.42 -23.15 -10.48
C LEU A 380 19.76 -23.46 -11.94
N PRO A 381 18.77 -23.49 -12.84
CA PRO A 381 19.01 -23.82 -14.25
C PRO A 381 19.94 -22.81 -14.94
N CYS A 382 21.14 -23.30 -15.32
CA CYS A 382 22.07 -22.50 -16.11
C CYS A 382 21.70 -22.59 -17.59
N MET A 383 21.47 -21.44 -18.21
CA MET A 383 21.06 -21.32 -19.59
C MET A 383 22.18 -20.72 -20.44
N GLU A 384 22.21 -21.06 -21.71
CA GLU A 384 23.03 -20.35 -22.69
C GLU A 384 22.44 -18.95 -22.96
N LEU A 385 23.32 -17.98 -23.16
CA LEU A 385 22.88 -16.62 -23.49
C LEU A 385 22.08 -16.66 -24.80
N PRO A 386 20.91 -16.01 -24.84
CA PRO A 386 20.11 -16.00 -26.07
C PRO A 386 20.85 -15.26 -27.19
N VAL A 387 20.87 -15.88 -28.35
CA VAL A 387 21.37 -15.27 -29.57
C VAL A 387 20.34 -14.23 -30.06
N PRO A 388 20.77 -13.06 -30.53
CA PRO A 388 19.84 -12.06 -31.08
C PRO A 388 18.97 -12.66 -32.17
N ASP A 389 17.66 -12.54 -31.99
CA ASP A 389 16.63 -12.98 -32.93
C ASP A 389 15.95 -11.73 -33.50
N GLU A 390 16.05 -11.52 -34.81
CA GLU A 390 15.51 -10.33 -35.46
C GLU A 390 13.99 -10.16 -35.27
N GLU A 391 13.22 -11.25 -35.20
CA GLU A 391 11.77 -11.16 -35.00
C GLU A 391 11.46 -10.75 -33.56
N LYS A 392 12.10 -11.38 -32.57
CA LYS A 392 11.97 -11.02 -31.14
C LYS A 392 12.42 -9.58 -30.89
N GLU A 393 13.51 -9.16 -31.50
CA GLU A 393 14.00 -7.79 -31.45
C GLU A 393 12.96 -6.80 -32.01
N LYS A 394 12.42 -7.05 -33.20
CA LYS A 394 11.37 -6.23 -33.80
C LYS A 394 10.12 -6.13 -32.89
N VAL A 395 9.70 -7.24 -32.30
CA VAL A 395 8.56 -7.28 -31.36
C VAL A 395 8.87 -6.46 -30.12
N PHE A 396 10.06 -6.63 -29.52
CA PHE A 396 10.49 -5.87 -28.35
C PHE A 396 10.48 -4.37 -28.62
N TRP A 397 11.14 -3.90 -29.70
CA TRP A 397 11.21 -2.48 -30.05
C TRP A 397 9.84 -1.90 -30.45
N LYS A 398 8.98 -2.69 -31.08
CA LYS A 398 7.61 -2.28 -31.35
C LYS A 398 6.85 -2.05 -30.03
N SER A 399 7.03 -2.93 -29.05
CA SER A 399 6.39 -2.80 -27.74
C SER A 399 6.83 -1.56 -26.95
N GLN A 400 8.08 -1.10 -27.13
CA GLN A 400 8.57 0.15 -26.50
C GLN A 400 7.95 1.42 -27.10
N ARG A 401 7.41 1.36 -28.33
CA ARG A 401 6.74 2.50 -28.98
C ARG A 401 5.27 2.64 -28.60
N ILE A 402 4.67 1.59 -28.09
CA ILE A 402 3.28 1.60 -27.65
C ILE A 402 3.22 2.36 -26.34
N LYS A 403 2.57 3.52 -26.35
CA LYS A 403 2.29 4.25 -25.12
C LYS A 403 1.33 3.42 -24.28
N THR A 404 1.82 2.86 -23.20
CA THR A 404 0.98 2.10 -22.28
C THR A 404 -0.05 3.04 -21.68
N GLU A 405 -1.35 2.78 -21.88
CA GLU A 405 -2.39 3.49 -21.17
C GLU A 405 -2.29 3.13 -19.68
N ALA A 406 -2.13 4.16 -18.86
CA ALA A 406 -2.06 3.96 -17.42
C ALA A 406 -3.36 3.31 -16.93
N LYS A 407 -3.25 2.19 -16.21
CA LYS A 407 -4.40 1.58 -15.55
C LYS A 407 -5.10 2.62 -14.68
N PRO A 408 -6.45 2.62 -14.62
CA PRO A 408 -7.17 3.48 -13.69
C PRO A 408 -6.67 3.22 -12.25
N GLN A 409 -6.67 4.26 -11.44
CA GLN A 409 -6.32 4.11 -10.02
C GLN A 409 -7.29 3.14 -9.34
N LYS A 410 -6.78 2.33 -8.41
CA LYS A 410 -7.61 1.48 -7.54
C LYS A 410 -8.67 2.36 -6.88
N GLY A 411 -9.91 1.93 -6.86
CA GLY A 411 -11.01 2.73 -6.31
C GLY A 411 -11.52 3.88 -7.21
N ALA A 412 -11.11 3.96 -8.47
CA ALA A 412 -11.63 4.96 -9.41
C ALA A 412 -13.16 4.92 -9.50
N ALA A 413 -13.75 3.73 -9.50
CA ALA A 413 -15.20 3.52 -9.49
C ALA A 413 -15.87 4.12 -8.23
N LEU A 414 -15.20 4.08 -7.07
CA LEU A 414 -15.72 4.68 -5.83
C LEU A 414 -15.78 6.21 -5.87
N ASN A 415 -15.08 6.83 -6.82
CA ASN A 415 -15.05 8.27 -7.00
C ASN A 415 -16.00 8.74 -8.12
N GLU A 416 -16.73 7.82 -8.74
CA GLU A 416 -17.75 8.15 -9.73
C GLU A 416 -18.85 9.00 -9.09
N GLY A 417 -19.28 10.07 -9.77
CA GLY A 417 -20.25 11.03 -9.22
C GLY A 417 -19.69 11.99 -8.18
N ILE A 418 -18.40 11.92 -7.83
CA ILE A 418 -17.77 12.82 -6.86
C ILE A 418 -17.05 13.95 -7.58
N THR A 419 -17.41 15.18 -7.24
CA THR A 419 -16.70 16.37 -7.71
C THR A 419 -16.00 17.05 -6.53
N ARG A 420 -14.69 17.22 -6.62
CA ARG A 420 -13.93 17.98 -5.62
C ARG A 420 -13.84 19.45 -6.02
N LEU A 421 -14.24 20.33 -5.10
CA LEU A 421 -14.21 21.77 -5.26
C LEU A 421 -13.12 22.38 -4.39
N SER A 422 -12.41 23.38 -4.92
CA SER A 422 -11.55 24.27 -4.16
C SER A 422 -12.27 25.59 -3.92
N ILE A 423 -12.28 26.04 -2.68
CA ILE A 423 -12.95 27.26 -2.21
C ILE A 423 -11.88 28.22 -1.70
N GLY A 424 -11.89 29.46 -2.18
CA GLY A 424 -11.01 30.53 -1.70
C GLY A 424 -11.33 30.89 -0.26
N GLY A 425 -10.40 30.61 0.65
CA GLY A 425 -10.54 30.81 2.09
C GLY A 425 -10.20 29.54 2.88
N GLY A 426 -9.49 29.72 3.97
CA GLY A 426 -9.04 28.65 4.84
C GLY A 426 -8.91 29.11 6.26
N ARG A 427 -8.02 28.49 7.06
CA ARG A 427 -7.81 28.81 8.49
C ARG A 427 -7.45 30.29 8.71
N LYS A 428 -6.60 30.88 7.83
CA LYS A 428 -6.26 32.30 7.89
C LYS A 428 -7.46 33.22 7.78
N SER A 429 -8.52 32.80 7.09
CA SER A 429 -9.79 33.51 7.02
C SER A 429 -10.84 32.98 8.01
N LYS A 430 -10.40 32.21 9.02
CA LYS A 430 -11.24 31.58 10.05
C LYS A 430 -12.35 30.69 9.46
N MET A 431 -12.14 30.10 8.26
CA MET A 431 -13.06 29.15 7.64
C MET A 431 -13.12 27.87 8.46
N ARG A 432 -14.33 27.35 8.67
CA ARG A 432 -14.60 26.06 9.34
C ARG A 432 -15.37 25.15 8.39
N ALA A 433 -15.31 23.85 8.63
CA ALA A 433 -16.05 22.86 7.83
C ALA A 433 -17.57 23.16 7.84
N GLY A 434 -18.13 23.55 9.00
CA GLY A 434 -19.52 23.91 9.13
C GLY A 434 -19.95 25.11 8.27
N ASP A 435 -19.05 26.10 8.04
CA ASP A 435 -19.32 27.24 7.16
C ASP A 435 -19.55 26.78 5.71
N ILE A 436 -18.79 25.76 5.27
CA ILE A 436 -18.91 25.19 3.92
C ILE A 436 -20.13 24.29 3.83
N VAL A 437 -20.29 23.38 4.80
CA VAL A 437 -21.45 22.46 4.85
C VAL A 437 -22.75 23.26 4.88
N GLY A 438 -22.87 24.28 5.75
CA GLY A 438 -24.05 25.13 5.82
C GLY A 438 -24.33 25.86 4.52
N ALA A 439 -23.30 26.41 3.84
CA ALA A 439 -23.47 27.07 2.56
C ALA A 439 -23.91 26.10 1.45
N VAL A 440 -23.38 24.86 1.42
CA VAL A 440 -23.75 23.84 0.44
C VAL A 440 -25.15 23.29 0.70
N CYS A 441 -25.49 22.99 1.95
CA CYS A 441 -26.84 22.50 2.33
C CYS A 441 -27.95 23.56 2.22
N SER A 442 -27.59 24.85 2.10
CA SER A 442 -28.57 25.92 1.83
C SER A 442 -29.00 26.02 0.36
N LEU A 443 -28.48 25.11 -0.49
CA LEU A 443 -28.83 25.06 -1.91
C LEU A 443 -29.98 24.09 -2.12
N ASP A 444 -30.95 24.44 -2.96
CA ASP A 444 -32.10 23.60 -3.25
C ASP A 444 -31.65 22.23 -3.85
N GLY A 445 -32.22 21.17 -3.32
CA GLY A 445 -31.91 19.80 -3.76
C GLY A 445 -30.54 19.26 -3.36
N VAL A 446 -29.84 19.92 -2.43
CA VAL A 446 -28.55 19.44 -1.90
C VAL A 446 -28.66 19.16 -0.40
N GLU A 447 -28.37 17.94 0.00
CA GLU A 447 -28.45 17.48 1.39
C GLU A 447 -27.05 17.29 2.00
N ALA A 448 -26.97 17.12 3.31
CA ALA A 448 -25.74 16.79 4.02
C ALA A 448 -25.13 15.45 3.56
N SER A 449 -25.97 14.52 3.10
CA SER A 449 -25.59 13.25 2.47
C SER A 449 -24.82 13.44 1.17
N ASP A 450 -25.01 14.55 0.46
CA ASP A 450 -24.30 14.90 -0.79
C ASP A 450 -22.91 15.51 -0.54
N ILE A 451 -22.52 15.72 0.72
CA ILE A 451 -21.22 16.30 1.06
C ILE A 451 -20.30 15.18 1.53
N GLY A 452 -19.20 15.00 0.83
CA GLY A 452 -18.14 14.09 1.20
C GLY A 452 -17.11 14.70 2.15
N ILE A 453 -15.84 14.48 1.89
CA ILE A 453 -14.74 14.95 2.72
C ILE A 453 -14.56 16.46 2.58
N VAL A 454 -14.42 17.16 3.71
CA VAL A 454 -14.09 18.59 3.79
C VAL A 454 -12.70 18.74 4.40
N ASP A 455 -11.80 19.45 3.69
CA ASP A 455 -10.45 19.78 4.15
C ASP A 455 -10.24 21.29 4.22
N ILE A 456 -9.86 21.80 5.38
CA ILE A 456 -9.58 23.22 5.59
C ILE A 456 -8.06 23.42 5.68
N ARG A 457 -7.48 24.07 4.67
CA ARG A 457 -6.06 24.44 4.65
C ARG A 457 -5.89 25.92 5.03
N ASP A 458 -4.68 26.43 5.01
CA ASP A 458 -4.39 27.80 5.46
C ASP A 458 -5.13 28.88 4.65
N SER A 459 -5.09 28.80 3.33
CA SER A 459 -5.67 29.80 2.42
C SER A 459 -6.80 29.27 1.54
N LEU A 460 -6.94 27.96 1.43
CA LEU A 460 -7.94 27.28 0.60
C LEU A 460 -8.67 26.24 1.44
N SER A 461 -9.89 25.96 1.05
CA SER A 461 -10.65 24.80 1.56
C SER A 461 -11.06 23.92 0.39
N TYR A 462 -11.19 22.63 0.65
CA TYR A 462 -11.66 21.66 -0.33
C TYR A 462 -12.90 20.97 0.20
N VAL A 463 -13.85 20.72 -0.68
CA VAL A 463 -15.04 19.94 -0.37
C VAL A 463 -15.34 18.99 -1.50
N GLU A 464 -15.72 17.78 -1.16
CA GLU A 464 -16.24 16.81 -2.11
C GLU A 464 -17.75 16.91 -2.14
N VAL A 465 -18.30 16.99 -3.34
CA VAL A 465 -19.72 16.94 -3.62
C VAL A 465 -20.02 15.62 -4.33
N LEU A 466 -20.92 14.85 -3.77
CA LEU A 466 -21.29 13.52 -4.20
C LEU A 466 -22.47 13.56 -5.18
N ASN A 467 -22.90 12.38 -5.64
CA ASN A 467 -24.14 12.15 -6.37
C ASN A 467 -24.30 13.05 -7.62
N PHE A 468 -23.19 13.30 -8.34
CA PHE A 468 -23.15 14.14 -9.55
C PHE A 468 -23.63 15.60 -9.36
N LYS A 469 -23.82 16.09 -8.12
CA LYS A 469 -24.31 17.45 -7.81
C LYS A 469 -23.22 18.54 -7.90
N GLY A 470 -21.98 18.19 -8.26
CA GLY A 470 -20.83 19.10 -8.25
C GLY A 470 -21.00 20.33 -9.11
N GLU A 471 -21.52 20.22 -10.33
CA GLU A 471 -21.72 21.36 -11.25
C GLU A 471 -22.81 22.31 -10.74
N GLN A 472 -23.90 21.78 -10.17
CA GLN A 472 -24.94 22.55 -9.52
C GLN A 472 -24.37 23.38 -8.37
N VAL A 473 -23.61 22.71 -7.46
CA VAL A 473 -23.02 23.37 -6.30
C VAL A 473 -21.99 24.44 -6.70
N ILE A 474 -21.17 24.21 -7.73
CA ILE A 474 -20.26 25.27 -8.26
C ILE A 474 -21.02 26.53 -8.68
N LYS A 475 -22.02 26.39 -9.55
CA LYS A 475 -22.79 27.50 -10.06
C LYS A 475 -23.45 28.32 -8.94
N CYS A 476 -24.03 27.62 -7.98
CA CYS A 476 -24.70 28.29 -6.85
C CYS A 476 -23.71 28.97 -5.90
N LEU A 477 -22.60 28.33 -5.54
CA LEU A 477 -21.61 28.90 -4.61
C LEU A 477 -20.79 30.06 -5.21
N GLN A 478 -20.77 30.23 -6.54
CA GLN A 478 -20.18 31.41 -7.20
C GLN A 478 -21.03 32.67 -6.98
N ALA A 479 -22.33 32.50 -6.75
CA ALA A 479 -23.27 33.59 -6.52
C ALA A 479 -23.63 33.80 -5.04
N LYS A 480 -23.53 32.74 -4.21
CA LYS A 480 -23.88 32.79 -2.77
C LYS A 480 -22.65 33.04 -1.88
N PRO A 481 -22.78 33.87 -0.85
CA PRO A 481 -21.68 34.11 0.07
C PRO A 481 -21.44 32.91 0.98
N ILE A 482 -20.16 32.56 1.21
CA ILE A 482 -19.72 31.64 2.23
C ILE A 482 -19.10 32.45 3.36
N LYS A 483 -19.70 32.38 4.55
CA LYS A 483 -19.30 33.20 5.72
C LYS A 483 -19.25 34.68 5.38
N GLY A 484 -20.35 35.22 4.79
CA GLY A 484 -20.52 36.62 4.47
C GLY A 484 -19.68 37.15 3.31
N LYS A 485 -18.96 36.33 2.58
CA LYS A 485 -18.13 36.76 1.43
C LYS A 485 -18.32 35.84 0.23
N ILE A 486 -18.45 36.41 -0.95
CA ILE A 486 -18.39 35.64 -2.20
C ILE A 486 -16.98 35.10 -2.37
N ARG A 487 -16.86 33.77 -2.54
CA ARG A 487 -15.59 33.05 -2.62
C ARG A 487 -15.36 32.53 -4.02
N LYS A 488 -14.10 32.49 -4.43
CA LYS A 488 -13.72 31.84 -5.68
C LYS A 488 -13.85 30.32 -5.52
N VAL A 489 -14.78 29.70 -6.25
CA VAL A 489 -15.02 28.25 -6.25
C VAL A 489 -14.61 27.70 -7.61
N ARG A 490 -13.83 26.61 -7.60
CA ARG A 490 -13.33 25.96 -8.80
C ARG A 490 -13.36 24.45 -8.65
N LYS A 491 -13.61 23.74 -9.74
CA LYS A 491 -13.39 22.28 -9.81
C LYS A 491 -11.89 21.98 -9.75
N THR A 492 -11.50 21.01 -8.96
CA THR A 492 -10.12 20.54 -8.88
C THR A 492 -10.03 19.08 -9.29
N LYS A 493 -8.99 18.74 -10.06
CA LYS A 493 -8.78 17.36 -10.55
C LYS A 493 -8.18 16.43 -9.51
N ARG A 494 -7.59 16.95 -8.42
CA ARG A 494 -6.92 16.12 -7.40
C ARG A 494 -7.85 15.85 -6.24
N LEU A 495 -8.12 14.58 -6.00
CA LEU A 495 -8.82 14.10 -4.80
C LEU A 495 -7.89 14.06 -3.57
N ARG A 496 -6.55 13.94 -3.80
CA ARG A 496 -5.49 14.04 -2.77
C ARG A 496 -4.27 14.77 -3.34
N ASP A 497 -3.62 15.59 -2.52
CA ASP A 497 -2.26 16.13 -2.73
C ASP A 497 -1.29 15.34 -1.89
#